data_8da15d8a090c8c246dc3bd28fc4ba664
#
_entry.id   8da15d8a090c8c246dc3bd28fc4ba664
#
_cell.length_a   1.000
_cell.length_b   1.000
_cell.length_c   1.000
_cell.angle_alpha   90.00
_cell.angle_beta   90.00
_cell.angle_gamma   90.00
#
_symmetry.space_group_name_H-M   'P 1'
#
loop_
_entity.id
_entity.type
_entity.pdbx_description
1 polymer ?
#
loop_
_entity_poly.entity_id
_entity_poly.type
_entity_poly.pdbx_seq_one_letter_code
_entity_poly.pdbx_strand_id
1 'polypeptide(L)'
;MRIGQGFDVHQLVEGRKLIIGGVEIAHEKGLLGHSDADVLLHAICDALLGAAALGDIGRHFADTDAKFKNIDSRILLREVLHLVREQGFRVGNVDATIIAQAPKMAAHIAHMVANIAADLRVEKSAINVKATTTEMLGFTGRGEGIAAQAVVMLLTDN
;
A
#
# COMPACT_ATOMS: atom_id res chain seq x y z
N MET A 1 12.04 17.46 -7.35
CA MET A 1 10.76 17.07 -6.76
C MET A 1 9.92 16.34 -7.81
N ARG A 2 9.33 15.20 -7.44
CA ARG A 2 8.43 14.41 -8.28
C ARG A 2 7.23 13.94 -7.49
N ILE A 3 6.10 13.78 -8.16
CA ILE A 3 4.85 13.32 -7.56
C ILE A 3 4.44 12.05 -8.28
N GLY A 4 3.99 11.05 -7.52
CA GLY A 4 3.42 9.82 -8.03
C GLY A 4 2.11 9.49 -7.35
N GLN A 5 1.24 8.81 -8.07
CA GLN A 5 -0.07 8.36 -7.60
C GLN A 5 -0.17 6.85 -7.79
N GLY A 6 -0.75 6.17 -6.81
CA GLY A 6 -1.02 4.74 -6.88
C GLY A 6 -2.45 4.43 -6.47
N PHE A 7 -3.00 3.40 -7.09
CA PHE A 7 -4.33 2.88 -6.78
C PHE A 7 -4.27 1.35 -6.84
N ASP A 8 -4.85 0.70 -5.84
CA ASP A 8 -4.95 -0.76 -5.83
C ASP A 8 -6.30 -1.21 -5.27
N VAL A 9 -6.73 -2.39 -5.66
CA VAL A 9 -7.99 -3.03 -5.22
C VAL A 9 -7.76 -4.52 -5.06
N HIS A 10 -8.24 -5.07 -3.95
CA HIS A 10 -8.31 -6.53 -3.76
C HIS A 10 -9.69 -6.95 -3.30
N GLN A 11 -10.11 -8.13 -3.75
CA GLN A 11 -11.39 -8.73 -3.36
C GLN A 11 -11.33 -9.24 -1.92
N LEU A 12 -12.40 -9.04 -1.16
CA LEU A 12 -12.59 -9.66 0.15
C LEU A 12 -13.13 -11.08 -0.02
N VAL A 13 -12.44 -12.05 0.56
CA VAL A 13 -12.80 -13.47 0.50
C VAL A 13 -12.65 -14.14 1.86
N GLU A 14 -13.36 -15.23 2.08
CA GLU A 14 -13.19 -16.08 3.26
C GLU A 14 -11.85 -16.84 3.20
N GLY A 15 -11.31 -17.22 4.36
CA GLY A 15 -10.12 -18.07 4.46
C GLY A 15 -8.80 -17.35 4.25
N ARG A 16 -8.81 -16.03 4.20
CA ARG A 16 -7.59 -15.21 4.08
C ARG A 16 -7.47 -14.27 5.28
N LYS A 17 -6.25 -14.01 5.71
CA LYS A 17 -5.95 -12.95 6.67
C LYS A 17 -6.17 -11.59 6.01
N LEU A 18 -6.64 -10.62 6.80
CA LEU A 18 -6.72 -9.23 6.36
C LEU A 18 -5.48 -8.50 6.85
N ILE A 19 -4.61 -8.13 5.90
CA ILE A 19 -3.37 -7.42 6.18
C ILE A 19 -3.39 -6.10 5.42
N ILE A 20 -3.33 -4.99 6.12
CA ILE A 20 -3.34 -3.64 5.53
C ILE A 20 -2.29 -2.79 6.25
N GLY A 21 -1.39 -2.16 5.49
CA GLY A 21 -0.31 -1.37 6.07
C GLY A 21 0.65 -2.19 6.92
N GLY A 22 0.81 -3.48 6.60
CA GLY A 22 1.62 -4.42 7.37
C GLY A 22 1.00 -4.85 8.69
N VAL A 23 -0.29 -4.55 8.92
CA VAL A 23 -1.01 -4.87 10.15
C VAL A 23 -2.05 -5.95 9.87
N GLU A 24 -2.01 -7.03 10.64
CA GLU A 24 -3.07 -8.04 10.61
C GLU A 24 -4.29 -7.54 11.40
N ILE A 25 -5.41 -7.42 10.72
CA ILE A 25 -6.65 -6.90 11.29
C ILE A 25 -7.65 -8.05 11.46
N ALA A 26 -8.20 -8.19 12.67
CA ALA A 26 -9.25 -9.18 12.94
C ALA A 26 -10.50 -8.84 12.11
N HIS A 27 -10.89 -9.75 11.22
CA HIS A 27 -12.06 -9.63 10.38
C HIS A 27 -12.45 -11.01 9.85
N GLU A 28 -13.71 -11.19 9.48
CA GLU A 28 -14.23 -12.47 8.96
C GLU A 28 -13.67 -12.82 7.57
N LYS A 29 -13.24 -11.83 6.80
CA LYS A 29 -12.66 -11.98 5.46
C LYS A 29 -11.29 -11.32 5.38
N GLY A 30 -10.49 -11.76 4.43
CA GLY A 30 -9.22 -11.13 4.08
C GLY A 30 -9.15 -10.83 2.59
N LEU A 31 -8.07 -10.20 2.17
CA LEU A 31 -7.88 -9.79 0.78
C LEU A 31 -7.23 -10.91 -0.04
N LEU A 32 -7.76 -11.11 -1.25
CA LEU A 32 -7.27 -12.11 -2.20
C LEU A 32 -6.19 -11.51 -3.09
N GLY A 33 -5.07 -12.20 -3.20
CA GLY A 33 -3.98 -11.83 -4.11
C GLY A 33 -2.85 -12.86 -4.07
N HIS A 34 -1.88 -12.69 -4.96
CA HIS A 34 -0.71 -13.57 -5.05
C HIS A 34 0.21 -13.41 -3.84
N SER A 35 0.42 -12.18 -3.38
CA SER A 35 1.13 -11.83 -2.15
C SER A 35 0.19 -11.92 -0.94
N ASP A 36 0.50 -11.22 0.15
CA ASP A 36 -0.42 -11.03 1.27
C ASP A 36 -1.60 -10.10 0.93
N ALA A 37 -1.63 -9.55 -0.28
CA ALA A 37 -2.67 -8.66 -0.81
C ALA A 37 -2.85 -7.37 0.01
N ASP A 38 -1.78 -6.83 0.56
CA ASP A 38 -1.79 -5.57 1.29
C ASP A 38 -2.07 -4.40 0.33
N VAL A 39 -3.33 -4.05 0.21
CA VAL A 39 -3.81 -3.05 -0.76
C VAL A 39 -3.19 -1.66 -0.53
N LEU A 40 -2.93 -1.31 0.72
CA LEU A 40 -2.33 -0.01 1.06
C LEU A 40 -0.86 0.05 0.63
N LEU A 41 -0.08 -0.95 0.97
CA LEU A 41 1.34 -1.00 0.60
C LEU A 41 1.52 -1.11 -0.92
N HIS A 42 0.63 -1.84 -1.62
CA HIS A 42 0.67 -1.91 -3.09
C HIS A 42 0.39 -0.55 -3.75
N ALA A 43 -0.59 0.20 -3.24
CA ALA A 43 -0.86 1.55 -3.74
C ALA A 43 0.35 2.48 -3.53
N ILE A 44 1.00 2.39 -2.37
CA ILE A 44 2.21 3.17 -2.07
C ILE A 44 3.36 2.76 -2.98
N CYS A 45 3.57 1.47 -3.20
CA CYS A 45 4.59 0.98 -4.15
C CYS A 45 4.40 1.56 -5.55
N ASP A 46 3.18 1.51 -6.07
CA ASP A 46 2.87 2.06 -7.40
C ASP A 46 3.08 3.57 -7.46
N ALA A 47 2.72 4.28 -6.40
CA ALA A 47 2.96 5.72 -6.32
C ALA A 47 4.45 6.06 -6.36
N LEU A 48 5.27 5.31 -5.63
CA LEU A 48 6.73 5.47 -5.60
C LEU A 48 7.35 5.19 -6.96
N LEU A 49 6.98 4.06 -7.58
CA LEU A 49 7.46 3.67 -8.90
C LEU A 49 7.04 4.70 -9.96
N GLY A 50 5.78 5.15 -9.92
CA GLY A 50 5.28 6.16 -10.84
C GLY A 50 6.02 7.49 -10.72
N ALA A 51 6.27 7.96 -9.51
CA ALA A 51 7.04 9.18 -9.28
C ALA A 51 8.48 9.10 -9.83
N ALA A 52 9.10 7.93 -9.75
CA ALA A 52 10.44 7.68 -10.27
C ALA A 52 10.46 7.31 -11.78
N ALA A 53 9.29 7.25 -12.43
CA ALA A 53 9.13 6.82 -13.83
C ALA A 53 9.63 5.39 -14.09
N LEU A 54 9.40 4.49 -13.14
CA LEU A 54 9.84 3.09 -13.20
C LEU A 54 8.71 2.11 -13.55
N GLY A 55 7.56 2.60 -14.01
CA GLY A 55 6.41 1.78 -14.35
C GLY A 55 5.54 1.47 -13.13
N ASP A 56 5.19 0.22 -12.95
CA ASP A 56 4.30 -0.25 -11.89
C ASP A 56 4.84 -1.49 -11.18
N ILE A 57 4.13 -1.93 -10.13
CA ILE A 57 4.53 -3.08 -9.32
C ILE A 57 4.57 -4.39 -10.13
N GLY A 58 3.65 -4.57 -11.08
CA GLY A 58 3.59 -5.76 -11.93
C GLY A 58 4.80 -5.93 -12.83
N ARG A 59 5.42 -4.82 -13.23
CA ARG A 59 6.65 -4.83 -14.05
C ARG A 59 7.85 -5.39 -13.27
N HIS A 60 7.92 -5.14 -11.96
CA HIS A 60 9.07 -5.53 -11.11
C HIS A 60 8.82 -6.82 -10.33
N PHE A 61 7.56 -7.09 -9.98
CA PHE A 61 7.16 -8.20 -9.11
C PHE A 61 5.95 -8.91 -9.72
N ALA A 62 6.19 -9.68 -10.80
CA ALA A 62 5.10 -10.35 -11.52
C ALA A 62 4.32 -11.29 -10.60
N ASP A 63 2.99 -11.20 -10.63
CA ASP A 63 2.07 -12.05 -9.87
C ASP A 63 2.08 -13.51 -10.35
N THR A 64 2.74 -13.80 -11.47
CA THR A 64 2.97 -15.14 -11.98
C THR A 64 4.27 -15.77 -11.47
N ASP A 65 5.13 -15.00 -10.82
CA ASP A 65 6.42 -15.51 -10.30
C ASP A 65 6.21 -16.17 -8.93
N ALA A 66 6.52 -17.44 -8.85
CA ALA A 66 6.33 -18.25 -7.65
C ALA A 66 7.10 -17.72 -6.42
N LYS A 67 8.21 -17.01 -6.63
CA LYS A 67 9.01 -16.45 -5.52
C LYS A 67 8.28 -15.35 -4.74
N PHE A 68 7.25 -14.72 -5.35
CA PHE A 68 6.44 -13.67 -4.71
C PHE A 68 5.14 -14.20 -4.13
N LYS A 69 4.88 -15.52 -4.24
CA LYS A 69 3.69 -16.11 -3.67
C LYS A 69 3.69 -15.99 -2.16
N ASN A 70 2.60 -15.43 -1.61
CA ASN A 70 2.41 -15.18 -0.18
C ASN A 70 3.49 -14.25 0.44
N ILE A 71 4.19 -13.48 -0.37
CA ILE A 71 5.23 -12.57 0.13
C ILE A 71 4.60 -11.47 1.00
N ASP A 72 5.31 -11.12 2.07
CA ASP A 72 5.01 -9.95 2.87
C ASP A 72 5.25 -8.68 2.03
N SER A 73 4.21 -7.89 1.82
CA SER A 73 4.28 -6.66 1.01
C SER A 73 5.20 -5.60 1.60
N ARG A 74 5.55 -5.68 2.88
CA ARG A 74 6.59 -4.82 3.46
C ARG A 74 7.97 -5.08 2.83
N ILE A 75 8.24 -6.32 2.43
CA ILE A 75 9.46 -6.66 1.68
C ILE A 75 9.42 -5.99 0.31
N LEU A 76 8.27 -6.04 -0.38
CA LEU A 76 8.09 -5.35 -1.66
C LEU A 76 8.30 -3.84 -1.52
N LEU A 77 7.76 -3.24 -0.46
CA LEU A 77 7.90 -1.80 -0.22
C LEU A 77 9.36 -1.39 -0.03
N ARG A 78 10.13 -2.19 0.72
CA ARG A 78 11.57 -1.93 0.90
C ARG A 78 12.37 -2.09 -0.41
N GLU A 79 12.02 -3.08 -1.23
CA GLU A 79 12.63 -3.26 -2.56
C GLU A 79 12.32 -2.08 -3.48
N VAL A 80 11.08 -1.59 -3.47
CA VAL A 80 10.69 -0.41 -4.25
C VAL A 80 11.47 0.82 -3.79
N LEU A 81 11.64 1.00 -2.48
CA LEU A 81 12.48 2.10 -1.97
C LEU A 81 13.92 1.99 -2.51
N HIS A 82 14.47 0.79 -2.55
CA HIS A 82 15.81 0.56 -3.11
C HIS A 82 15.88 1.02 -4.56
N LEU A 83 14.92 0.59 -5.40
CA LEU A 83 14.85 1.01 -6.81
C LEU A 83 14.76 2.53 -6.96
N VAL A 84 13.94 3.18 -6.14
CA VAL A 84 13.78 4.65 -6.14
C VAL A 84 15.09 5.36 -5.77
N ARG A 85 15.80 4.83 -4.79
CA ARG A 85 17.10 5.38 -4.36
C ARG A 85 18.18 5.23 -5.42
N GLU A 86 18.18 4.11 -6.15
CA GLU A 86 19.10 3.91 -7.28
C GLU A 86 18.91 4.98 -8.37
N GLN A 87 17.71 5.56 -8.48
CA GLN A 87 17.43 6.67 -9.40
C GLN A 87 17.80 8.05 -8.82
N GLY A 88 18.39 8.10 -7.64
CA GLY A 88 18.82 9.33 -6.99
C GLY A 88 17.71 10.08 -6.27
N PHE A 89 16.66 9.38 -5.83
CA PHE A 89 15.54 9.99 -5.11
C PHE A 89 15.43 9.46 -3.68
N ARG A 90 14.82 10.26 -2.84
CA ARG A 90 14.36 9.88 -1.50
C ARG A 90 12.92 10.28 -1.31
N VAL A 91 12.23 9.64 -0.38
CA VAL A 91 10.83 9.94 -0.08
C VAL A 91 10.76 11.27 0.68
N GLY A 92 9.91 12.18 0.20
CA GLY A 92 9.56 13.40 0.92
C GLY A 92 8.40 13.17 1.88
N ASN A 93 7.26 12.74 1.33
CA ASN A 93 6.09 12.36 2.14
C ASN A 93 5.17 11.41 1.38
N VAL A 94 4.27 10.80 2.14
CA VAL A 94 3.20 9.93 1.62
C VAL A 94 1.88 10.36 2.24
N ASP A 95 0.85 10.51 1.41
CA ASP A 95 -0.54 10.61 1.84
C ASP A 95 -1.34 9.48 1.19
N ALA A 96 -1.99 8.65 2.00
CA ALA A 96 -2.72 7.49 1.52
C ALA A 96 -4.12 7.43 2.14
N THR A 97 -5.06 6.86 1.37
CA THR A 97 -6.44 6.67 1.78
C THR A 97 -6.84 5.21 1.60
N ILE A 98 -7.35 4.60 2.65
CA ILE A 98 -7.99 3.28 2.62
C ILE A 98 -9.49 3.49 2.38
N ILE A 99 -10.04 2.80 1.40
CA ILE A 99 -11.46 2.89 1.05
C ILE A 99 -12.08 1.53 1.37
N ALA A 100 -12.82 1.47 2.49
CA ALA A 100 -13.41 0.23 2.99
C ALA A 100 -14.69 0.51 3.76
N GLN A 101 -15.72 -0.28 3.54
CA GLN A 101 -16.95 -0.19 4.32
C GLN A 101 -16.73 -0.74 5.74
N ALA A 102 -15.99 -1.82 5.86
CA ALA A 102 -15.59 -2.48 7.10
C ALA A 102 -14.29 -3.27 6.85
N PRO A 103 -13.51 -3.58 7.91
CA PRO A 103 -13.64 -3.12 9.29
C PRO A 103 -13.23 -1.66 9.48
N LYS A 104 -13.46 -1.11 10.66
CA LYS A 104 -12.96 0.23 11.02
C LYS A 104 -11.44 0.20 11.14
N MET A 105 -10.80 1.21 10.56
CA MET A 105 -9.33 1.28 10.46
C MET A 105 -8.68 2.10 11.59
N ALA A 106 -9.45 2.96 12.27
CA ALA A 106 -8.91 3.97 13.18
C ALA A 106 -7.94 3.43 14.22
N ALA A 107 -8.23 2.27 14.82
CA ALA A 107 -7.39 1.67 15.84
C ALA A 107 -6.04 1.15 15.31
N HIS A 108 -5.91 0.99 14.00
CA HIS A 108 -4.74 0.37 13.34
C HIS A 108 -3.85 1.39 12.63
N ILE A 109 -4.33 2.62 12.42
CA ILE A 109 -3.64 3.62 11.58
C ILE A 109 -2.26 3.97 12.14
N ALA A 110 -2.12 4.18 13.43
CA ALA A 110 -0.82 4.51 14.03
C ALA A 110 0.23 3.42 13.78
N HIS A 111 -0.16 2.16 13.85
CA HIS A 111 0.74 1.04 13.57
C HIS A 111 1.09 0.97 12.07
N MET A 112 0.13 1.22 11.19
CA MET A 112 0.38 1.29 9.74
C MET A 112 1.40 2.40 9.41
N VAL A 113 1.22 3.58 10.00
CA VAL A 113 2.14 4.71 9.83
C VAL A 113 3.54 4.35 10.30
N ALA A 114 3.67 3.70 11.46
CA ALA A 114 4.96 3.27 11.99
C ALA A 114 5.66 2.27 11.04
N ASN A 115 4.92 1.30 10.51
CA ASN A 115 5.46 0.32 9.56
C ASN A 115 5.97 1.00 8.28
N ILE A 116 5.14 1.86 7.70
CA ILE A 116 5.46 2.54 6.43
C ILE A 116 6.66 3.48 6.62
N ALA A 117 6.68 4.25 7.70
CA ALA A 117 7.79 5.15 8.00
C ALA A 117 9.12 4.40 8.17
N ALA A 118 9.09 3.28 8.89
CA ALA A 118 10.26 2.41 9.06
C ALA A 118 10.76 1.86 7.72
N ASP A 119 9.86 1.33 6.90
CA ASP A 119 10.20 0.72 5.61
C ASP A 119 10.70 1.76 4.60
N LEU A 120 10.15 2.97 4.62
CA LEU A 120 10.56 4.07 3.73
C LEU A 120 11.70 4.92 4.30
N ARG A 121 12.14 4.64 5.54
CA ARG A 121 13.24 5.35 6.23
C ARG A 121 12.99 6.85 6.31
N VAL A 122 11.78 7.21 6.75
CA VAL A 122 11.37 8.60 7.00
C VAL A 122 10.77 8.73 8.39
N GLU A 123 10.63 9.95 8.86
CA GLU A 123 9.92 10.23 10.11
C GLU A 123 8.42 9.92 9.96
N LYS A 124 7.77 9.53 11.06
CA LYS A 124 6.33 9.26 11.06
C LYS A 124 5.51 10.46 10.59
N SER A 125 5.97 11.68 10.85
CA SER A 125 5.33 12.92 10.42
C SER A 125 5.28 13.09 8.89
N ALA A 126 6.09 12.35 8.15
CA ALA A 126 6.07 12.34 6.68
C ALA A 126 5.03 11.36 6.10
N ILE A 127 4.38 10.56 6.94
CA ILE A 127 3.42 9.55 6.52
C ILE A 127 2.04 9.90 7.07
N ASN A 128 1.05 10.00 6.18
CA ASN A 128 -0.34 10.12 6.57
C ASN A 128 -1.15 8.96 6.00
N VAL A 129 -1.96 8.33 6.84
CA VAL A 129 -2.94 7.32 6.44
C VAL A 129 -4.30 7.72 6.98
N LYS A 130 -5.28 7.79 6.11
CA LYS A 130 -6.67 8.04 6.47
C LYS A 130 -7.56 6.98 5.85
N ALA A 131 -8.76 6.83 6.36
CA ALA A 131 -9.73 5.86 5.86
C ALA A 131 -11.08 6.52 5.63
N THR A 132 -11.81 6.01 4.65
CA THR A 132 -13.16 6.43 4.33
C THR A 132 -14.00 5.24 3.91
N THR A 133 -15.31 5.37 4.04
CA THR A 133 -16.27 4.47 3.38
C THR A 133 -16.68 5.10 2.04
N THR A 134 -17.48 4.37 1.27
CA THR A 134 -18.20 4.91 0.11
C THR A 134 -19.70 5.02 0.37
N GLU A 135 -20.08 5.16 1.63
CA GLU A 135 -21.49 5.35 2.05
C GLU A 135 -22.40 4.25 1.49
N MET A 136 -21.99 3.00 1.61
CA MET A 136 -22.69 1.81 1.11
C MET A 136 -22.78 1.70 -0.42
N LEU A 137 -22.11 2.59 -1.16
CA LEU A 137 -22.14 2.63 -2.62
C LEU A 137 -20.98 1.83 -3.24
N GLY A 138 -21.26 1.17 -4.35
CA GLY A 138 -20.28 0.48 -5.16
C GLY A 138 -19.71 -0.79 -4.50
N PHE A 139 -18.67 -1.33 -5.10
CA PHE A 139 -18.09 -2.60 -4.65
C PHE A 139 -17.47 -2.50 -3.24
N THR A 140 -16.88 -1.37 -2.89
CA THR A 140 -16.36 -1.14 -1.54
C THR A 140 -17.51 -1.01 -0.54
N GLY A 141 -18.56 -0.29 -0.91
CA GLY A 141 -19.75 -0.11 -0.07
C GLY A 141 -20.54 -1.39 0.16
N ARG A 142 -20.50 -2.32 -0.79
CA ARG A 142 -21.12 -3.65 -0.64
C ARG A 142 -20.21 -4.67 0.06
N GLY A 143 -18.98 -4.28 0.42
CA GLY A 143 -18.05 -5.20 1.07
C GLY A 143 -17.48 -6.28 0.15
N GLU A 144 -17.44 -6.05 -1.15
CA GLU A 144 -16.86 -6.96 -2.13
C GLU A 144 -15.34 -6.86 -2.19
N GLY A 145 -14.79 -5.72 -1.84
CA GLY A 145 -13.37 -5.45 -1.87
C GLY A 145 -13.00 -4.22 -1.07
N ILE A 146 -11.70 -4.01 -0.95
CA ILE A 146 -11.09 -2.83 -0.35
C ILE A 146 -10.17 -2.20 -1.38
N ALA A 147 -10.24 -0.88 -1.50
CA ALA A 147 -9.36 -0.09 -2.35
C ALA A 147 -8.42 0.77 -1.51
N ALA A 148 -7.32 1.20 -2.09
CA ALA A 148 -6.44 2.20 -1.52
C ALA A 148 -5.92 3.12 -2.61
N GLN A 149 -5.71 4.37 -2.24
CA GLN A 149 -5.04 5.38 -3.07
C GLN A 149 -3.87 5.94 -2.30
N ALA A 150 -2.80 6.26 -3.01
CA ALA A 150 -1.64 6.90 -2.42
C ALA A 150 -1.10 7.99 -3.33
N VAL A 151 -0.64 9.06 -2.73
CA VAL A 151 0.16 10.09 -3.39
C VAL A 151 1.48 10.19 -2.65
N VAL A 152 2.57 10.19 -3.39
CA VAL A 152 3.90 10.35 -2.82
C VAL A 152 4.62 11.53 -3.47
N MET A 153 5.48 12.16 -2.69
CA MET A 153 6.43 13.14 -3.21
C MET A 153 7.83 12.59 -3.03
N LEU A 154 8.60 12.59 -4.11
CA LEU A 154 10.02 12.28 -4.08
C LEU A 154 10.84 13.57 -4.19
N LEU A 155 11.95 13.58 -3.49
CA LEU A 155 12.94 14.64 -3.54
C LEU A 155 14.25 14.08 -4.11
N THR A 156 14.99 14.93 -4.79
CA THR A 156 16.34 14.56 -5.23
C THR A 156 17.23 14.33 -4.02
N ASP A 157 17.94 13.23 -4.01
CA ASP A 157 18.89 12.89 -2.95
C ASP A 157 20.25 13.46 -3.39
N ASN A 158 20.61 14.57 -2.79
CA ASN A 158 21.86 15.28 -3.10
C ASN A 158 22.99 14.85 -2.15
#